data_ea299af4a504f726c47abbf5df93cbc4
#
_entry.id   ea299af4a504f726c47abbf5df93cbc4
#
_cell.length_a   1.000
_cell.length_b   1.000
_cell.length_c   1.000
_cell.angle_alpha   90.00
_cell.angle_beta   90.00
_cell.angle_gamma   90.00
#
_symmetry.space_group_name_H-M   'P 1'
#
loop_
_entity.id
_entity.type
_entity.pdbx_description
1 polymer ?
#
loop_
_entity_poly.entity_id
_entity_poly.type
_entity_poly.pdbx_seq_one_letter_code
_entity_poly.pdbx_strand_id
1 'polypeptide(L)' 'MTQKELLYIEDAIGHEKNIIAVCEESINFLEDESLITFLKNELKKHTNMKDKLMNLLEESIWQIK' A
#
# COMPACT_ATOMS: atom_id res chain seq x y z
N MET A 1 3.65 14.43 -15.04
CA MET A 1 3.46 12.95 -15.05
C MET A 1 2.70 12.55 -16.29
N THR A 2 3.13 11.52 -16.97
CA THR A 2 2.43 11.00 -18.13
C THR A 2 1.24 10.16 -17.72
N GLN A 3 0.32 9.93 -18.65
CA GLN A 3 -0.83 9.05 -18.44
C GLN A 3 -0.39 7.62 -18.10
N LYS A 4 0.68 7.15 -18.74
CA LYS A 4 1.24 5.82 -18.49
C LYS A 4 1.81 5.72 -17.06
N GLU A 5 2.50 6.75 -16.61
CA GLU A 5 3.02 6.81 -15.23
C GLU A 5 1.89 6.82 -14.21
N LEU A 6 0.80 7.52 -14.52
CA LEU A 6 -0.40 7.54 -13.68
C LEU A 6 -0.98 6.15 -13.51
N LEU A 7 -1.07 5.37 -14.60
CA LEU A 7 -1.55 4.00 -14.55
C LEU A 7 -0.65 3.11 -13.69
N TYR A 8 0.67 3.29 -13.77
CA TYR A 8 1.60 2.54 -12.93
C TYR A 8 1.42 2.85 -11.45
N ILE A 9 1.16 4.11 -11.12
CA ILE A 9 0.91 4.50 -9.72
C ILE A 9 -0.39 3.87 -9.21
N GLU A 10 -1.44 3.89 -10.01
CA GLU A 10 -2.71 3.25 -9.65
C GLU A 10 -2.54 1.76 -9.41
N ASP A 11 -1.78 1.08 -10.27
CA ASP A 11 -1.48 -0.34 -10.11
C ASP A 11 -0.68 -0.60 -8.83
N ALA A 12 0.31 0.23 -8.53
CA ALA A 12 1.11 0.11 -7.32
C ALA A 12 0.25 0.27 -6.07
N ILE A 13 -0.69 1.22 -6.09
CA ILE A 13 -1.63 1.41 -4.98
C ILE A 13 -2.48 0.15 -4.80
N GLY A 14 -2.96 -0.44 -5.88
CA GLY A 14 -3.73 -1.68 -5.84
C GLY A 14 -2.94 -2.83 -5.22
N HIS A 15 -1.68 -2.97 -5.58
CA HIS A 15 -0.79 -3.98 -5.00
C HIS A 15 -0.58 -3.76 -3.51
N GLU A 16 -0.36 -2.51 -3.09
CA GLU A 16 -0.20 -2.20 -1.67
C GLU A 16 -1.47 -2.53 -0.87
N LYS A 17 -2.64 -2.20 -1.41
CA LYS A 17 -3.91 -2.55 -0.77
C LYS A 17 -4.07 -4.05 -0.59
N ASN A 18 -3.66 -4.84 -1.58
CA ASN A 18 -3.71 -6.30 -1.50
C ASN A 18 -2.76 -6.83 -0.41
N ILE A 19 -1.55 -6.32 -0.35
CA ILE A 19 -0.57 -6.71 0.67
C ILE A 19 -1.10 -6.39 2.06
N ILE A 20 -1.66 -5.19 2.24
CA ILE A 20 -2.25 -4.77 3.51
C ILE A 20 -3.37 -5.72 3.93
N ALA A 21 -4.27 -6.05 3.01
CA ALA A 21 -5.38 -6.97 3.28
C ALA A 21 -4.89 -8.36 3.69
N VAL A 22 -3.88 -8.88 2.99
CA VAL A 22 -3.29 -10.18 3.31
C VAL A 22 -2.63 -10.15 4.69
N CYS A 23 -1.91 -9.09 5.02
CA CYS A 23 -1.28 -8.95 6.33
C CYS A 23 -2.33 -8.90 7.44
N GLU A 24 -3.38 -8.12 7.27
CA GLU A 24 -4.45 -8.00 8.26
C GLU A 24 -5.16 -9.33 8.48
N GLU A 25 -5.48 -10.04 7.42
CA GLU A 25 -6.12 -11.34 7.51
C GLU A 25 -5.19 -12.37 8.18
N SER A 26 -3.93 -12.42 7.77
CA SER A 26 -2.95 -13.37 8.31
C SER A 26 -2.73 -13.17 9.81
N ILE A 27 -2.66 -11.92 10.27
CA ILE A 27 -2.47 -11.61 11.70
C ILE A 27 -3.59 -12.24 12.55
N ASN A 28 -4.81 -12.29 12.03
CA ASN A 28 -5.95 -12.85 12.75
C ASN A 28 -5.88 -14.37 12.92
N PHE A 29 -5.12 -15.07 12.06
CA PHE A 29 -5.05 -16.53 12.07
C PHE A 29 -3.76 -17.09 12.66
N LEU A 30 -2.75 -16.26 12.87
CA LEU A 30 -1.46 -16.69 13.39
C LEU A 30 -1.46 -16.70 14.91
N GLU A 31 -0.74 -17.68 15.47
CA GLU A 31 -0.54 -17.79 16.92
C GLU A 31 0.89 -17.42 17.31
N ASP A 32 1.85 -17.59 16.41
CA ASP A 32 3.26 -17.28 16.66
C ASP A 32 3.46 -15.76 16.79
N GLU A 33 3.88 -15.32 17.95
CA GLU A 33 4.04 -13.90 18.25
C GLU A 33 5.11 -13.21 17.42
N SER A 34 6.18 -13.92 17.08
CA SER A 34 7.24 -13.32 16.27
C SER A 34 6.78 -13.08 14.83
N LEU A 35 5.96 -14.00 14.30
CA LEU A 35 5.34 -13.81 12.97
C LEU A 35 4.32 -12.69 12.99
N ILE A 36 3.51 -12.62 14.04
CA ILE A 36 2.52 -11.55 14.19
C ILE A 36 3.22 -10.19 14.24
N THR A 37 4.28 -10.07 15.02
CA THR A 37 5.06 -8.84 15.12
C THR A 37 5.67 -8.44 13.77
N PHE A 38 6.23 -9.42 13.05
CA PHE A 38 6.77 -9.19 11.72
C PHE A 38 5.70 -8.65 10.78
N LEU A 39 4.52 -9.27 10.76
CA LEU A 39 3.43 -8.86 9.88
C LEU A 39 2.86 -7.49 10.26
N LYS A 40 2.79 -7.18 11.54
CA LYS A 40 2.36 -5.84 11.99
C LYS A 40 3.32 -4.76 11.51
N ASN A 41 4.62 -5.03 11.52
CA ASN A 41 5.62 -4.11 10.99
C ASN A 41 5.50 -3.95 9.48
N GLU A 42 5.27 -5.03 8.77
CA GLU A 42 5.04 -5.00 7.33
C GLU A 42 3.75 -4.24 6.97
N LEU A 43 2.70 -4.46 7.76
CA LEU A 43 1.43 -3.74 7.58
C LEU A 43 1.63 -2.24 7.69
N LYS A 44 2.34 -1.79 8.71
CA LYS A 44 2.64 -0.37 8.91
C LYS A 44 3.46 0.20 7.76
N LYS A 45 4.47 -0.53 7.32
CA LYS A 45 5.36 -0.14 6.23
C LYS A 45 4.59 0.04 4.93
N HIS A 46 3.73 -0.94 4.59
CA HIS A 46 2.97 -0.89 3.35
C HIS A 46 1.82 0.11 3.41
N THR A 47 1.24 0.35 4.58
CA THR A 47 0.26 1.41 4.76
C THR A 47 0.89 2.79 4.48
N ASN A 48 2.09 3.03 5.00
CA ASN A 48 2.82 4.27 4.74
C ASN A 48 3.15 4.42 3.25
N MET A 49 3.54 3.33 2.61
CA MET A 49 3.86 3.30 1.19
C MET A 49 2.62 3.62 0.34
N LYS A 50 1.50 3.01 0.68
CA LYS A 50 0.21 3.29 0.02
C LYS A 50 -0.17 4.76 0.15
N ASP A 51 -0.03 5.33 1.34
CA ASP A 51 -0.39 6.73 1.60
C ASP A 51 0.48 7.68 0.78
N LYS A 52 1.78 7.39 0.66
CA LYS A 52 2.69 8.19 -0.17
C LYS A 52 2.31 8.12 -1.65
N LEU A 53 1.95 6.94 -2.13
CA LEU A 53 1.51 6.76 -3.51
C LEU A 53 0.20 7.50 -3.77
N MET A 54 -0.73 7.46 -2.83
CA MET A 54 -2.00 8.18 -2.95
C MET A 54 -1.79 9.69 -2.97
N ASN A 55 -0.86 10.19 -2.16
CA ASN A 55 -0.51 11.62 -2.18
C ASN A 55 0.08 12.03 -3.52
N LEU A 56 0.94 11.18 -4.10
CA LEU A 56 1.51 11.42 -5.42
C LEU A 56 0.43 11.46 -6.49
N LEU A 57 -0.51 10.54 -6.43
CA LEU A 57 -1.63 10.48 -7.36
C LEU A 57 -2.47 11.74 -7.27
N GLU A 58 -2.79 12.18 -6.06
CA GLU A 58 -3.58 13.37 -5.81
C GLU A 58 -2.90 14.63 -6.36
N GLU A 59 -1.60 14.79 -6.12
CA GLU A 59 -0.82 15.90 -6.66
C GLU A 59 -0.84 15.90 -8.19
N SER A 60 -0.74 14.71 -8.80
CA SER A 60 -0.73 14.57 -10.25
C SER A 60 -2.05 14.96 -10.90
N ILE A 61 -3.16 14.68 -10.24
CA ILE A 61 -4.49 15.08 -10.71
C ILE A 61 -4.58 16.60 -10.84
N TRP A 62 -4.01 17.32 -9.89
CA TRP A 62 -4.00 18.80 -9.92
C TRP A 62 -3.08 19.34 -11.02
N GLN A 63 -2.05 18.61 -11.42
CA GLN A 63 -1.08 19.03 -12.43
C GLN A 63 -1.53 18.75 -13.87
N ILE A 64 -2.51 17.88 -14.06
CA ILE A 64 -2.99 17.48 -15.39
C ILE A 64 -3.88 18.58 -16.04
N LYS A 65 -4.13 19.61 -15.34
CA LYS A 65 -4.82 20.76 -15.92
C LYS A 65 -3.92 21.51 -16.89
#